data_6a1308750aaa2db19c24db1bf720acae
#
_entry.id   6a1308750aaa2db19c24db1bf720acae
#
_cell.length_a   1.000
_cell.length_b   1.000
_cell.length_c   1.000
_cell.angle_alpha   90.00
_cell.angle_beta   90.00
_cell.angle_gamma   90.00
#
_symmetry.space_group_name_H-M   'P 1'
#
loop_
_entity.id
_entity.type
_entity.pdbx_description
1 polymer ?
#
loop_
_entity_poly.entity_id
_entity_poly.type
_entity_poly.pdbx_seq_one_letter_code
_entity_poly.pdbx_strand_id
1 'polypeptide(L)'
;MTEAQRHQILLEMLAQLGFVTVEKVVERLGISPATARRDINKLDESGKLKKVRNGAEAITQQRPRWTPMNLHQAQNHDEKVRIAKAASQLVNPGESVVINCGSTAFLLGREMCGKPVQIITNYLPLANYLIDQEHDSVIIMGGQYNKSQSIILSPQGSENSLYAGHWMFTSGKGLTAEGLYKTDMLTAMAEQKMLSVVGKLVVLVDSSKIGERAGMLFSRADQIDMLITGKNANPEILQQLEAQGVSILRV
;
A
#
# COMPACT_ATOMS: atom_id res chain seq x y z
N MET A 1 22.03 24.14 -22.43
CA MET A 1 21.33 22.85 -22.20
C MET A 1 21.03 22.23 -23.56
N THR A 2 21.42 20.99 -23.79
CA THR A 2 21.20 20.26 -25.04
C THR A 2 19.73 19.81 -25.18
N GLU A 3 19.29 19.49 -26.39
CA GLU A 3 17.94 18.95 -26.64
C GLU A 3 17.68 17.67 -25.81
N ALA A 4 18.64 16.75 -25.78
CA ALA A 4 18.54 15.51 -25.02
C ALA A 4 18.35 15.76 -23.51
N GLN A 5 19.06 16.71 -22.93
CA GLN A 5 18.91 17.09 -21.53
C GLN A 5 17.54 17.71 -21.25
N ARG A 6 17.00 18.53 -22.15
CA ARG A 6 15.66 19.09 -22.00
C ARG A 6 14.58 18.02 -22.06
N HIS A 7 14.71 17.08 -23.02
CA HIS A 7 13.81 15.93 -23.14
C HIS A 7 13.81 15.07 -21.87
N GLN A 8 14.99 14.81 -21.30
CA GLN A 8 15.11 14.04 -20.06
C GLN A 8 14.38 14.72 -18.91
N ILE A 9 14.63 16.01 -18.68
CA ILE A 9 13.98 16.76 -17.61
C ILE A 9 12.46 16.85 -17.82
N LEU A 10 11.99 17.03 -19.05
CA LEU A 10 10.57 17.06 -19.37
C LEU A 10 9.88 15.72 -19.06
N LEU A 11 10.52 14.60 -19.38
CA LEU A 11 10.02 13.26 -19.05
C LEU A 11 10.03 13.01 -17.53
N GLU A 12 11.03 13.50 -16.81
CA GLU A 12 11.08 13.43 -15.34
C GLU A 12 9.95 14.26 -14.70
N MET A 13 9.70 15.49 -15.21
CA MET A 13 8.57 16.30 -14.78
C MET A 13 7.24 15.57 -14.99
N LEU A 14 7.06 14.94 -16.15
CA LEU A 14 5.86 14.15 -16.45
C LEU A 14 5.74 12.91 -15.57
N ALA A 15 6.84 12.25 -15.25
CA ALA A 15 6.86 11.11 -14.35
C ALA A 15 6.42 11.48 -12.92
N GLN A 16 6.76 12.68 -12.47
CA GLN A 16 6.40 13.19 -11.15
C GLN A 16 4.98 13.77 -11.07
N LEU A 17 4.57 14.52 -12.11
CA LEU A 17 3.36 15.34 -12.08
C LEU A 17 2.19 14.72 -12.86
N GLY A 18 2.45 13.73 -13.73
CA GLY A 18 1.47 13.13 -14.64
C GLY A 18 1.09 14.02 -15.81
N PHE A 19 1.12 15.34 -15.63
CA PHE A 19 0.77 16.38 -16.60
C PHE A 19 1.65 17.62 -16.41
N VAL A 20 2.03 18.28 -17.52
CA VAL A 20 2.75 19.55 -17.51
C VAL A 20 2.17 20.53 -18.54
N THR A 21 2.04 21.80 -18.19
CA THR A 21 1.69 22.87 -19.13
C THR A 21 2.93 23.39 -19.84
N VAL A 22 2.75 24.00 -21.02
CA VAL A 22 3.83 24.67 -21.76
C VAL A 22 4.50 25.74 -20.90
N GLU A 23 3.72 26.52 -20.13
CA GLU A 23 4.24 27.56 -19.24
C GLU A 23 5.18 26.97 -18.18
N LYS A 24 4.78 25.86 -17.55
CA LYS A 24 5.58 25.19 -16.51
C LYS A 24 6.87 24.59 -17.07
N VAL A 25 6.83 24.10 -18.32
CA VAL A 25 8.04 23.64 -19.04
C VAL A 25 8.97 24.81 -19.34
N VAL A 26 8.44 25.93 -19.81
CA VAL A 26 9.19 27.18 -20.08
C VAL A 26 9.88 27.67 -18.79
N GLU A 27 9.14 27.77 -17.71
CA GLU A 27 9.66 28.21 -16.41
C GLU A 27 10.78 27.29 -15.90
N ARG A 28 10.57 25.97 -15.95
CA ARG A 28 11.53 24.99 -15.42
C ARG A 28 12.81 24.88 -16.24
N LEU A 29 12.71 25.01 -17.58
CA LEU A 29 13.82 24.80 -18.50
C LEU A 29 14.49 26.10 -18.96
N GLY A 30 13.89 27.26 -18.69
CA GLY A 30 14.40 28.56 -19.13
C GLY A 30 14.42 28.71 -20.66
N ILE A 31 13.44 28.14 -21.37
CA ILE A 31 13.38 28.13 -22.85
C ILE A 31 12.16 28.89 -23.37
N SER A 32 12.16 29.18 -24.69
CA SER A 32 11.00 29.85 -25.30
C SER A 32 9.78 28.91 -25.38
N PRO A 33 8.53 29.43 -25.38
CA PRO A 33 7.33 28.63 -25.61
C PRO A 33 7.33 27.84 -26.93
N ALA A 34 7.97 28.41 -27.95
CA ALA A 34 8.14 27.74 -29.26
C ALA A 34 9.05 26.50 -29.13
N THR A 35 10.14 26.61 -28.38
CA THR A 35 11.07 25.51 -28.12
C THR A 35 10.36 24.41 -27.27
N ALA A 36 9.65 24.79 -26.23
CA ALA A 36 8.89 23.84 -25.40
C ALA A 36 7.85 23.05 -26.22
N ARG A 37 7.09 23.73 -27.07
CA ARG A 37 6.14 23.06 -27.97
C ARG A 37 6.81 22.13 -28.98
N ARG A 38 7.98 22.50 -29.50
CA ARG A 38 8.75 21.64 -30.42
C ARG A 38 9.28 20.40 -29.70
N ASP A 39 9.82 20.53 -28.50
CA ASP A 39 10.29 19.42 -27.69
C ASP A 39 9.14 18.46 -27.33
N ILE A 40 7.97 19.00 -26.95
CA ILE A 40 6.74 18.21 -26.70
C ILE A 40 6.31 17.46 -27.97
N ASN A 41 6.30 18.11 -29.15
CA ASN A 41 5.93 17.46 -30.41
C ASN A 41 6.88 16.30 -30.75
N LYS A 42 8.19 16.50 -30.65
CA LYS A 42 9.18 15.44 -30.94
C LYS A 42 9.04 14.24 -29.99
N LEU A 43 8.74 14.48 -28.74
CA LEU A 43 8.53 13.43 -27.76
C LEU A 43 7.19 12.70 -27.96
N ASP A 44 6.16 13.40 -28.42
CA ASP A 44 4.87 12.82 -28.83
C ASP A 44 5.03 11.94 -30.07
N GLU A 45 5.68 12.43 -31.11
CA GLU A 45 6.00 11.68 -32.34
C GLU A 45 6.85 10.44 -32.06
N SER A 46 7.75 10.51 -31.08
CA SER A 46 8.56 9.36 -30.64
C SER A 46 7.84 8.44 -29.64
N GLY A 47 6.58 8.70 -29.34
CA GLY A 47 5.78 7.89 -28.43
C GLY A 47 6.25 7.91 -26.98
N LYS A 48 6.93 8.98 -26.53
CA LYS A 48 7.46 9.11 -25.15
C LYS A 48 6.58 9.92 -24.21
N LEU A 49 5.67 10.72 -24.75
CA LEU A 49 4.62 11.44 -24.04
C LEU A 49 3.38 11.57 -24.93
N LYS A 50 2.27 12.01 -24.39
CA LYS A 50 1.07 12.36 -25.16
C LYS A 50 0.87 13.87 -25.13
N LYS A 51 0.89 14.50 -26.30
CA LYS A 51 0.57 15.92 -26.45
C LYS A 51 -0.92 16.16 -26.19
N VAL A 52 -1.22 17.20 -25.41
CA VAL A 52 -2.58 17.67 -25.15
C VAL A 52 -2.66 19.18 -25.37
N ARG A 53 -3.88 19.73 -25.31
CA ARG A 53 -4.07 21.17 -25.45
C ARG A 53 -3.31 21.92 -24.37
N ASN A 54 -2.35 22.74 -24.78
CA ASN A 54 -1.47 23.57 -23.93
C ASN A 54 -0.46 22.83 -23.02
N GLY A 55 -0.08 21.59 -23.36
CA GLY A 55 0.90 20.85 -22.56
C GLY A 55 1.14 19.43 -23.03
N ALA A 56 1.57 18.60 -22.10
CA ALA A 56 1.80 17.18 -22.30
C ALA A 56 1.32 16.35 -21.10
N GLU A 57 0.86 15.15 -21.37
CA GLU A 57 0.57 14.10 -20.40
C GLU A 57 1.60 12.99 -20.50
N ALA A 58 1.93 12.38 -19.39
CA ALA A 58 2.66 11.13 -19.41
C ALA A 58 1.88 10.13 -20.29
N ILE A 59 2.54 9.46 -21.23
CA ILE A 59 1.91 8.29 -21.85
C ILE A 59 1.71 7.30 -20.71
N THR A 60 0.49 7.21 -20.26
CA THR A 60 0.02 6.01 -19.63
C THR A 60 0.00 4.96 -20.73
N GLN A 61 1.17 4.38 -21.08
CA GLN A 61 1.13 3.03 -21.62
C GLN A 61 0.24 2.29 -20.61
N GLN A 62 -0.78 1.61 -21.08
CA GLN A 62 -1.65 0.73 -20.34
C GLN A 62 -0.93 -0.55 -19.83
N ARG A 63 0.30 -0.38 -19.42
CA ARG A 63 0.78 -1.08 -18.23
C ARG A 63 0.45 -0.12 -17.11
N PRO A 64 -0.43 -0.44 -16.17
CA PRO A 64 -0.32 0.20 -14.90
C PRO A 64 1.15 -0.04 -14.50
N ARG A 65 2.03 0.96 -14.70
CA ARG A 65 3.14 1.08 -13.80
C ARG A 65 2.43 1.03 -12.47
N TRP A 66 2.62 -0.09 -11.81
CA TRP A 66 2.20 -0.26 -10.47
C TRP A 66 2.75 0.94 -9.72
N THR A 67 1.94 1.99 -9.69
CA THR A 67 2.13 3.10 -8.78
C THR A 67 1.70 2.53 -7.45
N PRO A 68 2.57 2.52 -6.45
CA PRO A 68 2.13 2.35 -5.08
C PRO A 68 0.90 3.22 -4.97
N MET A 69 -0.26 2.63 -4.70
CA MET A 69 -1.55 3.30 -4.48
C MET A 69 -1.24 4.72 -4.04
N ASN A 70 -1.76 5.78 -4.69
CA ASN A 70 -1.38 7.15 -4.37
C ASN A 70 -1.55 7.34 -2.86
N LEU A 71 -0.55 6.90 -2.09
CA LEU A 71 -0.60 6.83 -0.63
C LEU A 71 -0.87 8.20 -0.04
N HIS A 72 -0.36 9.25 -0.73
CA HIS A 72 -0.62 10.65 -0.37
C HIS A 72 -2.06 11.10 -0.66
N GLN A 73 -2.80 10.39 -1.52
CA GLN A 73 -4.23 10.64 -1.81
C GLN A 73 -5.15 9.70 -1.01
N ALA A 74 -4.59 8.77 -0.24
CA ALA A 74 -5.38 7.90 0.61
C ALA A 74 -6.08 8.75 1.69
N GLN A 75 -7.40 8.60 1.82
CA GLN A 75 -8.15 9.23 2.91
C GLN A 75 -7.47 8.91 4.26
N ASN A 76 -7.43 9.90 5.16
CA ASN A 76 -6.84 9.79 6.50
C ASN A 76 -5.36 9.38 6.50
N HIS A 77 -4.57 9.87 5.53
CA HIS A 77 -3.16 9.50 5.35
C HIS A 77 -2.34 9.68 6.64
N ASP A 78 -2.44 10.83 7.29
CA ASP A 78 -1.64 11.14 8.49
C ASP A 78 -1.97 10.21 9.66
N GLU A 79 -3.23 9.84 9.81
CA GLU A 79 -3.66 8.86 10.81
C GLU A 79 -3.07 7.47 10.51
N LYS A 80 -3.11 7.04 9.26
CA LYS A 80 -2.52 5.77 8.81
C LYS A 80 -1.00 5.73 9.02
N VAL A 81 -0.32 6.85 8.83
CA VAL A 81 1.13 6.97 9.13
C VAL A 81 1.38 6.78 10.63
N ARG A 82 0.59 7.43 11.52
CA ARG A 82 0.73 7.22 12.96
C ARG A 82 0.46 5.77 13.37
N ILE A 83 -0.59 5.15 12.81
CA ILE A 83 -0.92 3.74 13.04
C ILE A 83 0.25 2.83 12.62
N ALA A 84 0.78 3.03 11.42
CA ALA A 84 1.91 2.25 10.90
C ALA A 84 3.16 2.40 11.79
N LYS A 85 3.47 3.62 12.21
CA LYS A 85 4.60 3.90 13.11
C LYS A 85 4.43 3.22 14.46
N ALA A 86 3.25 3.28 15.07
CA ALA A 86 2.96 2.59 16.33
C ALA A 86 3.06 1.07 16.18
N ALA A 87 2.51 0.51 15.10
CA ALA A 87 2.60 -0.91 14.80
C ALA A 87 4.06 -1.38 14.63
N SER A 88 4.90 -0.59 13.98
CA SER A 88 6.31 -0.93 13.77
C SER A 88 7.15 -0.99 15.05
N GLN A 89 6.66 -0.43 16.16
CA GLN A 89 7.32 -0.48 17.47
C GLN A 89 7.01 -1.76 18.26
N LEU A 90 6.01 -2.54 17.84
CA LEU A 90 5.67 -3.81 18.48
C LEU A 90 6.64 -4.94 18.12
N VAL A 91 7.34 -4.80 17.01
CA VAL A 91 8.17 -5.87 16.43
C VAL A 91 9.61 -5.72 16.86
N ASN A 92 10.16 -6.80 17.40
CA ASN A 92 11.56 -6.87 17.84
C ASN A 92 12.49 -7.35 16.72
N PRO A 93 13.79 -7.03 16.79
CA PRO A 93 14.79 -7.61 15.90
C PRO A 93 14.75 -9.14 15.88
N GLY A 94 14.83 -9.73 14.68
CA GLY A 94 14.80 -11.17 14.47
C GLY A 94 13.42 -11.80 14.36
N GLU A 95 12.35 -11.04 14.59
CA GLU A 95 10.98 -11.55 14.43
C GLU A 95 10.57 -11.61 12.95
N SER A 96 9.63 -12.51 12.64
CA SER A 96 8.98 -12.62 11.33
C SER A 96 7.58 -12.02 11.36
N VAL A 97 7.27 -11.24 10.34
CA VAL A 97 5.99 -10.52 10.24
C VAL A 97 5.29 -10.80 8.91
N VAL A 98 4.02 -11.14 8.98
CA VAL A 98 3.15 -11.22 7.81
C VAL A 98 2.48 -9.87 7.63
N ILE A 99 2.68 -9.25 6.46
CA ILE A 99 2.04 -7.98 6.12
C ILE A 99 1.18 -8.18 4.87
N ASN A 100 -0.13 -8.05 5.05
CA ASN A 100 -1.11 -8.24 3.98
C ASN A 100 -1.34 -6.96 3.16
N CYS A 101 -2.27 -7.01 2.21
CA CYS A 101 -2.60 -5.88 1.37
C CYS A 101 -3.33 -4.76 2.13
N GLY A 102 -3.17 -3.53 1.66
CA GLY A 102 -3.85 -2.35 2.18
C GLY A 102 -2.92 -1.16 2.38
N SER A 103 -3.49 0.06 2.35
CA SER A 103 -2.69 1.29 2.45
C SER A 103 -1.98 1.44 3.79
N THR A 104 -2.63 1.11 4.91
CA THR A 104 -2.02 1.17 6.24
C THR A 104 -0.95 0.09 6.41
N ALA A 105 -1.21 -1.13 5.90
CA ALA A 105 -0.25 -2.24 5.92
C ALA A 105 0.98 -1.92 5.06
N PHE A 106 0.80 -1.29 3.90
CA PHE A 106 1.92 -0.83 3.08
C PHE A 106 2.78 0.22 3.81
N LEU A 107 2.16 1.18 4.48
CA LEU A 107 2.87 2.18 5.28
C LEU A 107 3.67 1.52 6.42
N LEU A 108 3.11 0.48 7.06
CA LEU A 108 3.85 -0.31 8.05
C LEU A 108 5.08 -0.98 7.43
N GLY A 109 4.94 -1.61 6.26
CA GLY A 109 6.10 -2.21 5.57
C GLY A 109 7.19 -1.19 5.25
N ARG A 110 6.82 0.05 4.92
CA ARG A 110 7.78 1.16 4.77
C ARG A 110 8.50 1.51 6.07
N GLU A 111 7.79 1.58 7.18
CA GLU A 111 8.35 1.86 8.52
C GLU A 111 9.26 0.72 9.01
N MET A 112 9.09 -0.49 8.49
CA MET A 112 9.90 -1.66 8.83
C MET A 112 11.09 -1.88 7.88
N CYS A 113 11.10 -1.22 6.73
CA CYS A 113 12.17 -1.34 5.75
C CYS A 113 13.54 -1.00 6.37
N GLY A 114 14.54 -1.83 6.14
CA GLY A 114 15.89 -1.68 6.72
C GLY A 114 16.00 -2.12 8.20
N LYS A 115 14.91 -2.52 8.87
CA LYS A 115 14.99 -3.14 10.20
C LYS A 115 15.38 -4.62 10.10
N PRO A 116 16.06 -5.20 11.10
CA PRO A 116 16.45 -6.61 11.07
C PRO A 116 15.26 -7.53 11.42
N VAL A 117 14.27 -7.55 10.55
CA VAL A 117 13.04 -8.37 10.64
C VAL A 117 12.78 -9.07 9.31
N GLN A 118 12.18 -10.25 9.35
CA GLN A 118 11.75 -10.95 8.15
C GLN A 118 10.33 -10.53 7.78
N ILE A 119 10.11 -10.05 6.57
CA ILE A 119 8.77 -9.66 6.08
C ILE A 119 8.25 -10.70 5.11
N ILE A 120 7.09 -11.26 5.42
CA ILE A 120 6.35 -12.23 4.61
C ILE A 120 5.14 -11.52 4.00
N THR A 121 4.98 -11.54 2.69
CA THR A 121 3.85 -10.86 2.05
C THR A 121 3.40 -11.54 0.77
N ASN A 122 2.11 -11.48 0.48
CA ASN A 122 1.53 -11.79 -0.83
C ASN A 122 1.21 -10.52 -1.64
N TYR A 123 1.46 -9.34 -1.08
CA TYR A 123 1.16 -8.07 -1.67
C TYR A 123 2.34 -7.57 -2.50
N LEU A 124 2.30 -7.82 -3.82
CA LEU A 124 3.39 -7.50 -4.75
C LEU A 124 3.92 -6.07 -4.62
N PRO A 125 3.07 -5.09 -4.40
CA PRO A 125 3.51 -3.72 -4.18
C PRO A 125 4.47 -3.54 -3.04
N LEU A 126 4.16 -4.15 -1.93
CA LEU A 126 5.04 -4.09 -0.78
C LEU A 126 6.34 -4.86 -1.03
N ALA A 127 6.23 -6.07 -1.61
CA ALA A 127 7.40 -6.87 -1.95
C ALA A 127 8.36 -6.08 -2.87
N ASN A 128 7.82 -5.47 -3.93
CA ASN A 128 8.63 -4.67 -4.86
C ASN A 128 9.30 -3.48 -4.16
N TYR A 129 8.56 -2.74 -3.32
CA TYR A 129 9.12 -1.64 -2.55
C TYR A 129 10.27 -2.09 -1.64
N LEU A 130 10.09 -3.20 -0.91
CA LEU A 130 11.12 -3.71 0.01
C LEU A 130 12.39 -4.15 -0.72
N ILE A 131 12.23 -4.80 -1.89
CA ILE A 131 13.34 -5.22 -2.75
C ILE A 131 14.08 -4.00 -3.31
N ASP A 132 13.35 -3.02 -3.85
CA ASP A 132 13.93 -1.78 -4.39
C ASP A 132 14.67 -0.95 -3.33
N GLN A 133 14.28 -1.08 -2.07
CA GLN A 133 14.91 -0.42 -0.91
C GLN A 133 15.90 -1.33 -0.18
N GLU A 134 16.30 -2.43 -0.79
CA GLU A 134 17.32 -3.35 -0.29
C GLU A 134 17.05 -3.88 1.14
N HIS A 135 15.78 -4.20 1.45
CA HIS A 135 15.44 -4.86 2.71
C HIS A 135 15.97 -6.31 2.74
N ASP A 136 16.71 -6.67 3.78
CA ASP A 136 17.52 -7.90 3.83
C ASP A 136 16.72 -9.20 3.70
N SER A 137 15.50 -9.28 4.26
CA SER A 137 14.75 -10.54 4.32
C SER A 137 13.29 -10.37 3.93
N VAL A 138 12.96 -10.71 2.69
CA VAL A 138 11.61 -10.67 2.14
C VAL A 138 11.21 -12.06 1.64
N ILE A 139 10.12 -12.60 2.18
CA ILE A 139 9.47 -13.79 1.66
C ILE A 139 8.23 -13.37 0.87
N ILE A 140 8.21 -13.71 -0.42
CA ILE A 140 7.04 -13.50 -1.28
C ILE A 140 6.26 -14.81 -1.36
N MET A 141 5.02 -14.79 -0.89
CA MET A 141 4.16 -15.96 -0.99
C MET A 141 3.82 -16.23 -2.46
N GLY A 142 4.15 -17.42 -2.93
CA GLY A 142 3.98 -17.82 -4.33
C GLY A 142 2.54 -18.10 -4.73
N GLY A 143 2.26 -18.11 -6.05
CA GLY A 143 0.95 -18.40 -6.59
C GLY A 143 0.59 -17.62 -7.84
N GLN A 144 -0.72 -17.44 -8.09
CA GLN A 144 -1.25 -16.71 -9.23
C GLN A 144 -1.46 -15.23 -8.89
N TYR A 145 -0.95 -14.35 -9.75
CA TYR A 145 -1.15 -12.90 -9.58
C TYR A 145 -2.59 -12.48 -9.89
N ASN A 146 -3.21 -11.81 -8.93
CA ASN A 146 -4.50 -11.14 -9.08
C ASN A 146 -4.28 -9.64 -9.32
N LYS A 147 -4.60 -9.17 -10.54
CA LYS A 147 -4.38 -7.79 -10.95
C LYS A 147 -5.24 -6.78 -10.18
N SER A 148 -6.48 -7.14 -9.83
CA SER A 148 -7.43 -6.21 -9.21
C SER A 148 -6.99 -5.75 -7.82
N GLN A 149 -6.35 -6.65 -7.05
CA GLN A 149 -5.87 -6.38 -5.70
C GLN A 149 -4.33 -6.31 -5.62
N SER A 150 -3.63 -6.59 -6.71
CA SER A 150 -2.17 -6.66 -6.78
C SER A 150 -1.56 -7.64 -5.77
N ILE A 151 -2.24 -8.74 -5.53
CA ILE A 151 -1.79 -9.80 -4.62
C ILE A 151 -1.50 -11.10 -5.35
N ILE A 152 -0.75 -11.97 -4.71
CA ILE A 152 -0.55 -13.36 -5.14
C ILE A 152 -1.52 -14.24 -4.35
N LEU A 153 -2.28 -15.05 -5.09
CA LEU A 153 -3.21 -16.04 -4.56
C LEU A 153 -2.55 -17.42 -4.64
N SER A 154 -2.30 -18.05 -3.51
CA SER A 154 -1.76 -19.41 -3.48
C SER A 154 -2.81 -20.42 -3.91
N PRO A 155 -2.45 -21.48 -4.68
CA PRO A 155 -3.34 -22.54 -5.07
C PRO A 155 -3.98 -23.23 -3.83
N GLN A 156 -5.17 -23.79 -4.02
CA GLN A 156 -5.77 -24.65 -2.98
C GLN A 156 -4.85 -25.86 -2.74
N GLY A 157 -4.54 -26.13 -1.47
CA GLY A 157 -3.68 -27.27 -1.10
C GLY A 157 -2.19 -26.98 -1.00
N SER A 158 -1.69 -25.78 -1.39
CA SER A 158 -0.34 -25.39 -1.01
C SER A 158 -0.31 -25.16 0.50
N GLU A 159 0.44 -25.99 1.21
CA GLU A 159 0.50 -25.97 2.67
C GLU A 159 1.04 -24.60 3.14
N ASN A 160 0.17 -23.79 3.74
CA ASN A 160 0.61 -22.57 4.44
C ASN A 160 1.51 -22.89 5.65
N SER A 161 1.66 -24.18 6.00
CA SER A 161 2.59 -24.67 7.00
C SER A 161 4.07 -24.34 6.76
N LEU A 162 4.41 -23.90 5.54
CA LEU A 162 5.77 -23.41 5.23
C LEU A 162 6.07 -22.01 5.79
N TYR A 163 5.04 -21.26 6.16
CA TYR A 163 5.19 -19.90 6.67
C TYR A 163 4.84 -19.85 8.16
N ALA A 164 5.67 -19.22 8.96
CA ALA A 164 5.40 -18.96 10.36
C ALA A 164 5.75 -17.50 10.68
N GLY A 165 4.77 -16.75 11.14
CA GLY A 165 4.97 -15.36 11.54
C GLY A 165 4.73 -15.19 13.04
N HIS A 166 5.55 -14.38 13.72
CA HIS A 166 5.24 -13.94 15.08
C HIS A 166 4.02 -13.02 15.07
N TRP A 167 3.93 -12.19 14.04
CA TRP A 167 2.89 -11.18 13.87
C TRP A 167 2.24 -11.29 12.50
N MET A 168 0.94 -11.03 12.46
CA MET A 168 0.22 -10.74 11.22
C MET A 168 -0.41 -9.36 11.33
N PHE A 169 -0.01 -8.46 10.45
CA PHE A 169 -0.59 -7.13 10.33
C PHE A 169 -1.50 -7.08 9.11
N THR A 170 -2.76 -6.73 9.35
CA THR A 170 -3.74 -6.63 8.28
C THR A 170 -4.57 -5.37 8.41
N SER A 171 -5.20 -4.96 7.32
CA SER A 171 -6.17 -3.87 7.34
C SER A 171 -7.49 -4.32 6.70
N GLY A 172 -8.51 -3.50 6.80
CA GLY A 172 -9.84 -3.82 6.29
C GLY A 172 -10.62 -2.61 5.82
N LYS A 173 -11.83 -2.86 5.35
CA LYS A 173 -12.79 -1.83 4.93
C LYS A 173 -13.71 -1.41 6.06
N GLY A 174 -13.87 -2.24 7.08
CA GLY A 174 -14.68 -1.96 8.24
C GLY A 174 -14.32 -2.86 9.41
N LEU A 175 -14.58 -2.38 10.62
CA LEU A 175 -14.42 -3.12 11.87
C LEU A 175 -15.60 -2.82 12.78
N THR A 176 -16.29 -3.86 13.21
CA THR A 176 -17.39 -3.78 14.20
C THR A 176 -17.09 -4.69 15.39
N ALA A 177 -18.00 -4.74 16.35
CA ALA A 177 -17.93 -5.69 17.46
C ALA A 177 -17.97 -7.17 17.01
N GLU A 178 -18.40 -7.46 15.77
CA GLU A 178 -18.37 -8.83 15.22
C GLU A 178 -16.97 -9.21 14.70
N GLY A 179 -16.18 -8.21 14.24
CA GLY A 179 -14.84 -8.42 13.70
C GLY A 179 -14.50 -7.54 12.50
N LEU A 180 -13.45 -7.93 11.80
CA LEU A 180 -12.88 -7.22 10.65
C LEU A 180 -13.52 -7.65 9.33
N TYR A 181 -13.85 -6.68 8.47
CA TYR A 181 -14.45 -6.90 7.17
C TYR A 181 -13.51 -6.55 6.03
N LYS A 182 -13.55 -7.35 4.96
CA LYS A 182 -12.86 -7.11 3.67
C LYS A 182 -13.84 -7.18 2.51
N THR A 183 -13.61 -6.38 1.47
CA THR A 183 -14.52 -6.31 0.31
C THR A 183 -14.28 -7.38 -0.74
N ASP A 184 -13.04 -7.86 -0.87
CA ASP A 184 -12.67 -8.86 -1.87
C ASP A 184 -12.59 -10.25 -1.22
N MET A 185 -13.44 -11.16 -1.69
CA MET A 185 -13.55 -12.52 -1.15
C MET A 185 -12.27 -13.33 -1.36
N LEU A 186 -11.65 -13.23 -2.53
CA LEU A 186 -10.44 -14.01 -2.82
C LEU A 186 -9.28 -13.57 -1.93
N THR A 187 -9.15 -12.26 -1.72
CA THR A 187 -8.17 -11.68 -0.80
C THR A 187 -8.44 -12.17 0.63
N ALA A 188 -9.67 -12.07 1.10
CA ALA A 188 -10.04 -12.50 2.45
C ALA A 188 -9.73 -13.98 2.67
N MET A 189 -10.14 -14.85 1.74
CA MET A 189 -9.88 -16.30 1.83
C MET A 189 -8.38 -16.63 1.78
N ALA A 190 -7.61 -15.95 0.94
CA ALA A 190 -6.16 -16.18 0.86
C ALA A 190 -5.46 -15.78 2.16
N GLU A 191 -5.87 -14.68 2.77
CA GLU A 191 -5.28 -14.18 4.00
C GLU A 191 -5.77 -14.91 5.25
N GLN A 192 -7.03 -15.40 5.29
CA GLN A 192 -7.56 -16.20 6.39
C GLN A 192 -6.74 -17.45 6.67
N LYS A 193 -6.18 -18.07 5.62
CA LYS A 193 -5.31 -19.24 5.77
C LYS A 193 -4.07 -18.97 6.61
N MET A 194 -3.62 -17.69 6.65
CA MET A 194 -2.44 -17.31 7.44
C MET A 194 -2.73 -17.20 8.94
N LEU A 195 -3.99 -17.06 9.34
CA LEU A 195 -4.35 -16.93 10.75
C LEU A 195 -3.93 -18.13 11.60
N SER A 196 -3.87 -19.33 11.03
CA SER A 196 -3.45 -20.54 11.74
C SER A 196 -1.94 -20.71 11.93
N VAL A 197 -1.14 -19.91 11.22
CA VAL A 197 0.34 -20.02 11.20
C VAL A 197 1.04 -18.76 11.75
N VAL A 198 0.28 -17.86 12.35
CA VAL A 198 0.80 -16.64 12.98
C VAL A 198 0.52 -16.64 14.48
N GLY A 199 1.42 -16.02 15.24
CA GLY A 199 1.29 -15.94 16.70
C GLY A 199 0.27 -14.92 17.16
N LYS A 200 0.20 -13.75 16.51
CA LYS A 200 -0.72 -12.66 16.87
C LYS A 200 -1.27 -11.93 15.64
N LEU A 201 -2.57 -11.66 15.67
CA LEU A 201 -3.27 -10.87 14.66
C LEU A 201 -3.43 -9.42 15.14
N VAL A 202 -2.84 -8.47 14.41
CA VAL A 202 -2.96 -7.03 14.66
C VAL A 202 -3.71 -6.37 13.52
N VAL A 203 -4.81 -5.71 13.85
CA VAL A 203 -5.65 -4.98 12.90
C VAL A 203 -5.25 -3.51 12.86
N LEU A 204 -4.99 -2.98 11.65
CA LEU A 204 -4.57 -1.61 11.39
C LEU A 204 -5.65 -0.89 10.58
N VAL A 205 -6.52 -0.13 11.23
CA VAL A 205 -7.59 0.63 10.55
C VAL A 205 -7.69 2.04 11.10
N ASP A 206 -7.89 3.00 10.22
CA ASP A 206 -8.16 4.38 10.63
C ASP A 206 -9.57 4.49 11.25
N SER A 207 -9.79 5.54 12.04
CA SER A 207 -11.02 5.75 12.82
C SER A 207 -12.29 5.74 11.97
N SER A 208 -12.21 6.12 10.69
CA SER A 208 -13.37 6.10 9.79
C SER A 208 -13.87 4.69 9.44
N LYS A 209 -13.11 3.64 9.78
CA LYS A 209 -13.46 2.25 9.53
C LYS A 209 -14.14 1.58 10.72
N ILE A 210 -14.10 2.23 11.89
CA ILE A 210 -14.72 1.71 13.11
C ILE A 210 -16.23 1.93 13.02
N GLY A 211 -17.00 0.85 13.08
CA GLY A 211 -18.45 0.83 12.91
C GLY A 211 -18.90 0.50 11.50
N GLU A 212 -18.00 0.51 10.51
CA GLU A 212 -18.33 0.19 9.14
C GLU A 212 -18.42 -1.33 8.93
N ARG A 213 -19.46 -1.74 8.20
CA ARG A 213 -19.66 -3.14 7.78
C ARG A 213 -19.61 -3.18 6.26
N ALA A 214 -18.59 -3.83 5.69
CA ALA A 214 -18.37 -3.81 4.24
C ALA A 214 -17.79 -5.13 3.72
N GLY A 215 -18.49 -5.77 2.81
CA GLY A 215 -18.05 -7.02 2.18
C GLY A 215 -18.29 -8.23 3.07
N MET A 216 -17.25 -8.99 3.39
CA MET A 216 -17.35 -10.24 4.15
C MET A 216 -16.52 -10.17 5.44
N LEU A 217 -16.96 -10.92 6.44
CA LEU A 217 -16.23 -11.08 7.70
C LEU A 217 -14.93 -11.86 7.44
N PHE A 218 -13.81 -11.20 7.66
CA PHE A 218 -12.47 -11.76 7.52
C PHE A 218 -12.02 -12.49 8.79
N SER A 219 -12.14 -11.86 9.93
CA SER A 219 -11.85 -12.44 11.23
C SER A 219 -12.88 -11.99 12.25
N ARG A 220 -13.24 -12.87 13.15
CA ARG A 220 -14.10 -12.53 14.29
C ARG A 220 -13.31 -11.68 15.28
N ALA A 221 -14.00 -10.91 16.12
CA ALA A 221 -13.35 -10.06 17.12
C ALA A 221 -12.49 -10.86 18.09
N ASP A 222 -12.96 -12.04 18.51
CA ASP A 222 -12.26 -12.96 19.42
C ASP A 222 -10.95 -13.57 18.83
N GLN A 223 -10.71 -13.39 17.54
CA GLN A 223 -9.47 -13.78 16.85
C GLN A 223 -8.46 -12.65 16.71
N ILE A 224 -8.83 -11.42 17.12
CA ILE A 224 -8.00 -10.23 17.00
C ILE A 224 -7.29 -10.00 18.33
N ASP A 225 -5.97 -10.08 18.34
CA ASP A 225 -5.18 -9.81 19.56
C ASP A 225 -5.08 -8.29 19.84
N MET A 226 -4.92 -7.51 18.79
CA MET A 226 -4.76 -6.05 18.96
C MET A 226 -5.37 -5.26 17.79
N LEU A 227 -5.94 -4.13 18.14
CA LEU A 227 -6.37 -3.08 17.21
C LEU A 227 -5.52 -1.83 17.43
N ILE A 228 -4.94 -1.30 16.32
CA ILE A 228 -4.34 0.04 16.33
C ILE A 228 -5.19 0.95 15.44
N THR A 229 -5.71 2.03 16.02
CA THR A 229 -6.61 2.96 15.34
C THR A 229 -6.36 4.40 15.78
N GLY A 230 -7.02 5.36 15.14
CA GLY A 230 -6.90 6.77 15.51
C GLY A 230 -7.75 7.15 16.74
N LYS A 231 -7.44 8.32 17.29
CA LYS A 231 -8.11 8.84 18.50
C LYS A 231 -9.61 9.11 18.30
N ASN A 232 -10.04 9.36 17.07
CA ASN A 232 -11.42 9.70 16.72
C ASN A 232 -12.32 8.46 16.50
N ALA A 233 -11.81 7.25 16.75
CA ALA A 233 -12.57 6.02 16.64
C ALA A 233 -13.76 5.99 17.61
N ASN A 234 -14.89 5.41 17.17
CA ASN A 234 -16.12 5.33 17.98
C ASN A 234 -15.87 4.57 19.29
N PRO A 235 -16.02 5.23 20.47
CA PRO A 235 -15.68 4.64 21.76
C PRO A 235 -16.56 3.46 22.15
N GLU A 236 -17.84 3.44 21.75
CA GLU A 236 -18.77 2.36 22.08
C GLU A 236 -18.34 1.04 21.44
N ILE A 237 -17.90 1.09 20.15
CA ILE A 237 -17.43 -0.09 19.45
C ILE A 237 -16.08 -0.55 20.01
N LEU A 238 -15.20 0.39 20.35
CA LEU A 238 -13.92 0.05 20.98
C LEU A 238 -14.16 -0.68 22.32
N GLN A 239 -15.08 -0.21 23.16
CA GLN A 239 -15.44 -0.87 24.41
C GLN A 239 -15.99 -2.29 24.19
N GLN A 240 -16.80 -2.49 23.15
CA GLN A 240 -17.31 -3.81 22.79
C GLN A 240 -16.19 -4.77 22.33
N LEU A 241 -15.19 -4.28 21.62
CA LEU A 241 -14.03 -5.05 21.23
C LEU A 241 -13.12 -5.39 22.42
N GLU A 242 -12.88 -4.43 23.32
CA GLU A 242 -12.13 -4.66 24.56
C GLU A 242 -12.80 -5.72 25.46
N ALA A 243 -14.14 -5.70 25.54
CA ALA A 243 -14.91 -6.71 26.26
C ALA A 243 -14.77 -8.14 25.70
N GLN A 244 -14.35 -8.28 24.42
CA GLN A 244 -14.04 -9.53 23.76
C GLN A 244 -12.56 -9.91 23.79
N GLY A 245 -11.73 -9.14 24.52
CA GLY A 245 -10.30 -9.44 24.71
C GLY A 245 -9.37 -8.74 23.72
N VAL A 246 -9.87 -7.87 22.84
CA VAL A 246 -9.02 -7.13 21.90
C VAL A 246 -8.26 -6.02 22.64
N SER A 247 -6.94 -6.05 22.60
CA SER A 247 -6.13 -4.92 23.10
C SER A 247 -6.21 -3.73 22.14
N ILE A 248 -6.46 -2.53 22.64
CA ILE A 248 -6.64 -1.34 21.80
C ILE A 248 -5.55 -0.30 22.03
N LEU A 249 -4.88 0.11 20.95
CA LEU A 249 -3.94 1.22 20.93
C LEU A 249 -4.50 2.35 20.06
N ARG A 250 -4.74 3.53 20.65
CA ARG A 250 -5.21 4.73 19.95
C ARG A 250 -4.07 5.73 19.75
N VAL A 251 -3.86 6.20 18.50
CA VAL A 251 -2.72 7.05 18.10
C VAL A 251 -3.15 8.33 17.37
#